data_df4eafe1549796a6df7850d46f6c5994
#
_entry.id   df4eafe1549796a6df7850d46f6c5994
#
_cell.length_a   1.000
_cell.length_b   1.000
_cell.length_c   1.000
_cell.angle_alpha   90.00
_cell.angle_beta   90.00
_cell.angle_gamma   90.00
#
_symmetry.space_group_name_H-M   'P 1'
#
loop_
_entity.id
_entity.type
_entity.pdbx_description
1 polymer ?
#
loop_
_entity_poly.entity_id
_entity_poly.type
_entity_poly.pdbx_seq_one_letter_code
_entity_poly.pdbx_strand_id
1 'polypeptide(L)'
;MPYLPNEEISVDCLKTKSGIIMIPRVKGATRVEKIRYDADILATCQRFFERIPLEMPCNIQFKYLEGIPYMLEVNTRMSGGVQMACLGSGVNIPNIAVNKLIGIDKQWTNNYEEKQVSHIEIPVVI
;
A
#
# COMPACT_ATOMS: atom_id res chain seq x y z
N MET A 1 5.66 23.04 -0.40
CA MET A 1 5.23 21.99 0.55
C MET A 1 6.15 22.00 1.77
N PRO A 2 5.62 22.01 2.99
CA PRO A 2 6.46 21.95 4.17
C PRO A 2 7.20 20.60 4.24
N TYR A 3 8.44 20.63 4.69
CA TYR A 3 9.20 19.40 4.95
C TYR A 3 8.65 18.71 6.19
N LEU A 4 8.26 17.45 6.06
CA LEU A 4 7.74 16.64 7.16
C LEU A 4 8.79 15.59 7.53
N PRO A 5 9.44 15.73 8.69
CA PRO A 5 10.58 14.88 9.06
C PRO A 5 10.20 13.48 9.56
N ASN A 6 8.93 13.21 9.74
CA ASN A 6 8.44 11.94 10.28
C ASN A 6 8.53 10.80 9.26
N GLU A 7 8.31 9.57 9.73
CA GLU A 7 8.27 8.39 8.89
C GLU A 7 7.33 8.55 7.71
N GLU A 8 7.76 8.08 6.55
CA GLU A 8 6.91 8.01 5.37
C GLU A 8 6.10 6.72 5.37
N ILE A 9 4.81 6.84 5.12
CA ILE A 9 3.91 5.70 5.01
C ILE A 9 3.42 5.61 3.57
N SER A 10 3.60 4.45 2.97
CA SER A 10 3.20 4.17 1.60
C SER A 10 2.10 3.11 1.64
N VAL A 11 0.91 3.44 1.14
CA VAL A 11 -0.23 2.52 1.15
C VAL A 11 -0.47 2.01 -0.26
N ASP A 12 -0.32 0.72 -0.44
CA ASP A 12 -0.66 0.06 -1.71
C ASP A 12 -2.14 -0.29 -1.70
N CYS A 13 -2.87 0.19 -2.70
CA CYS A 13 -4.33 0.13 -2.74
C CYS A 13 -4.87 -0.44 -4.04
N LEU A 14 -6.00 -1.13 -3.93
CA LEU A 14 -6.82 -1.54 -5.07
C LEU A 14 -8.27 -1.69 -4.63
N LYS A 15 -9.17 -0.99 -5.31
CA LYS A 15 -10.60 -1.15 -5.10
C LYS A 15 -11.09 -2.42 -5.79
N THR A 16 -11.83 -3.25 -5.08
CA THR A 16 -12.47 -4.47 -5.62
C THR A 16 -13.96 -4.49 -5.25
N LYS A 17 -14.71 -5.42 -5.81
CA LYS A 17 -16.13 -5.58 -5.49
C LYS A 17 -16.36 -6.00 -4.04
N SER A 18 -15.42 -6.75 -3.46
CA SER A 18 -15.51 -7.23 -2.07
C SER A 18 -14.94 -6.25 -1.05
N GLY A 19 -14.37 -5.14 -1.48
CA GLY A 19 -13.80 -4.13 -0.60
C GLY A 19 -12.55 -3.49 -1.18
N ILE A 20 -11.94 -2.62 -0.41
CA ILE A 20 -10.73 -1.91 -0.81
C ILE A 20 -9.52 -2.56 -0.15
N ILE A 21 -8.57 -3.00 -0.96
CA ILE A 21 -7.27 -3.46 -0.48
C ILE A 21 -6.47 -2.22 -0.10
N MET A 22 -5.99 -2.18 1.13
CA MET A 22 -5.16 -1.08 1.64
C MET A 22 -4.08 -1.68 2.53
N ILE A 23 -2.83 -1.64 2.06
CA ILE A 23 -1.71 -2.24 2.77
C ILE A 23 -0.66 -1.17 3.07
N PRO A 24 -0.62 -0.65 4.31
CA PRO A 24 0.32 0.39 4.70
C PRO A 24 1.71 -0.18 4.97
N ARG A 25 2.71 0.44 4.39
CA ARG A 25 4.13 0.13 4.63
C ARG A 25 4.81 1.37 5.21
N VAL A 26 5.41 1.21 6.38
CA VAL A 26 6.18 2.27 7.02
C VAL A 26 7.62 2.15 6.56
N LYS A 27 8.11 3.18 5.87
CA LYS A 27 9.48 3.26 5.38
C LYS A 27 10.38 3.90 6.45
N GLY A 28 11.43 3.19 6.80
CA GLY A 28 12.47 3.70 7.69
C GLY A 28 13.75 4.08 6.95
N ALA A 29 14.83 4.30 7.70
CA ALA A 29 16.14 4.60 7.16
C ALA A 29 16.88 3.37 6.60
N THR A 30 16.35 2.18 6.80
CA THR A 30 16.92 0.90 6.38
C THR A 30 16.14 0.31 5.21
N ARG A 31 16.60 -0.85 4.70
CA ARG A 31 15.85 -1.63 3.69
C ARG A 31 14.67 -2.40 4.29
N VAL A 32 14.48 -2.35 5.60
CA VAL A 32 13.38 -3.00 6.29
C VAL A 32 12.19 -2.05 6.33
N GLU A 33 11.06 -2.52 5.86
CA GLU A 33 9.78 -1.82 5.97
C GLU A 33 8.85 -2.59 6.90
N LYS A 34 7.99 -1.86 7.61
CA LYS A 34 7.00 -2.46 8.50
C LYS A 34 5.62 -2.35 7.87
N ILE A 35 4.90 -3.45 7.83
CA ILE A 35 3.47 -3.43 7.53
C ILE A 35 2.73 -3.17 8.82
N ARG A 36 2.08 -2.00 8.89
CA ARG A 36 1.38 -1.55 10.09
C ARG A 36 0.03 -0.95 9.72
N TYR A 37 -1.03 -1.54 10.21
CA TYR A 37 -2.41 -1.13 9.92
C TYR A 37 -2.84 0.00 10.87
N ASP A 38 -2.49 1.21 10.50
CA ASP A 38 -2.82 2.43 11.23
C ASP A 38 -4.26 2.84 10.90
N ALA A 39 -5.12 2.94 11.92
CA ALA A 39 -6.53 3.23 11.75
C ALA A 39 -6.80 4.58 11.07
N ASP A 40 -6.03 5.61 11.39
CA ASP A 40 -6.21 6.94 10.81
C ASP A 40 -5.82 6.96 9.33
N ILE A 41 -4.76 6.27 8.97
CA ILE A 41 -4.31 6.11 7.59
C ILE A 41 -5.38 5.35 6.79
N LEU A 42 -5.85 4.23 7.31
CA LEU A 42 -6.88 3.42 6.64
C LEU A 42 -8.18 4.21 6.46
N ALA A 43 -8.62 4.94 7.48
CA ALA A 43 -9.81 5.78 7.39
C ALA A 43 -9.65 6.89 6.34
N THR A 44 -8.47 7.49 6.24
CA THR A 44 -8.20 8.52 5.23
C THR A 44 -8.20 7.94 3.83
N CYS A 45 -7.61 6.77 3.62
CA CYS A 45 -7.69 6.06 2.33
C CYS A 45 -9.14 5.70 1.98
N GLN A 46 -9.91 5.22 2.93
CA GLN A 46 -11.32 4.88 2.73
C GLN A 46 -12.11 6.10 2.23
N ARG A 47 -11.95 7.24 2.90
CA ARG A 47 -12.60 8.49 2.47
C ARG A 47 -12.16 8.95 1.08
N PHE A 48 -10.89 8.74 0.74
CA PHE A 48 -10.39 9.04 -0.60
C PHE A 48 -11.14 8.23 -1.66
N PHE A 49 -11.26 6.91 -1.49
CA PHE A 49 -11.95 6.05 -2.45
C PHE A 49 -13.46 6.27 -2.51
N GLU A 50 -14.07 6.78 -1.45
CA GLU A 50 -15.49 7.16 -1.47
C GLU A 50 -15.76 8.38 -2.35
N ARG A 51 -14.76 9.26 -2.52
CA ARG A 51 -14.89 10.50 -3.27
C ARG A 51 -14.30 10.44 -4.67
N ILE A 52 -13.29 9.63 -4.86
CA ILE A 52 -12.55 9.51 -6.12
C ILE A 52 -12.80 8.12 -6.70
N PRO A 53 -13.44 8.02 -7.89
CA PRO A 53 -13.77 6.73 -8.50
C PRO A 53 -12.56 6.09 -9.18
N LEU A 54 -11.52 5.79 -8.43
CA LEU A 54 -10.29 5.21 -8.93
C LEU A 54 -10.39 3.67 -8.92
N GLU A 55 -10.31 3.06 -10.11
CA GLU A 55 -10.49 1.61 -10.29
C GLU A 55 -9.18 0.85 -10.53
N MET A 56 -8.09 1.57 -10.76
CA MET A 56 -6.76 0.98 -11.00
C MET A 56 -5.98 0.85 -9.69
N PRO A 57 -4.95 0.00 -9.66
CA PRO A 57 -4.02 -0.01 -8.53
C PRO A 57 -3.40 1.37 -8.33
N CYS A 58 -3.26 1.78 -7.09
CA CYS A 58 -2.59 3.02 -6.77
C CYS A 58 -1.76 2.90 -5.50
N ASN A 59 -0.90 3.87 -5.31
CA ASN A 59 -0.08 4.03 -4.13
C ASN A 59 -0.30 5.42 -3.55
N ILE A 60 -0.63 5.49 -2.27
CA ILE A 60 -0.89 6.75 -1.57
C ILE A 60 0.21 6.93 -0.51
N GLN A 61 0.87 8.07 -0.55
CA GLN A 61 1.94 8.38 0.38
C GLN A 61 1.48 9.38 1.44
N PHE A 62 1.87 9.12 2.68
CA PHE A 62 1.51 9.91 3.85
C PHE A 62 2.71 10.24 4.70
N LYS A 63 2.61 11.35 5.42
CA LYS A 63 3.42 11.67 6.60
C LYS A 63 2.55 12.22 7.70
N TYR A 64 2.92 11.97 8.94
CA TYR A 64 2.27 12.57 10.10
C TYR A 64 2.89 13.92 10.44
N LEU A 65 2.05 14.87 10.76
CA LEU A 65 2.43 16.14 11.37
C LEU A 65 1.50 16.35 12.57
N GLU A 66 2.07 16.45 13.78
CA GLU A 66 1.32 16.67 15.01
C GLU A 66 0.16 15.69 15.20
N GLY A 67 0.40 14.42 14.91
CA GLY A 67 -0.59 13.35 15.04
C GLY A 67 -1.65 13.30 13.95
N ILE A 68 -1.54 14.15 12.92
CA ILE A 68 -2.48 14.18 11.78
C ILE A 68 -1.80 13.61 10.55
N PRO A 69 -2.41 12.63 9.87
CA PRO A 69 -1.86 12.11 8.61
C PRO A 69 -2.12 13.07 7.46
N TYR A 70 -1.05 13.44 6.77
CA TYR A 70 -1.12 14.26 5.56
C TYR A 70 -0.85 13.39 4.34
N MET A 71 -1.80 13.38 3.41
CA MET A 71 -1.64 12.75 2.11
C MET A 71 -0.74 13.64 1.24
N LEU A 72 0.40 13.10 0.84
CA LEU A 72 1.39 13.84 0.05
C LEU A 72 1.21 13.63 -1.45
N GLU A 73 0.94 12.41 -1.86
CA GLU A 73 0.95 12.01 -3.26
C GLU A 73 0.07 10.78 -3.48
N VAL A 74 -0.57 10.75 -4.63
CA VAL A 74 -1.30 9.58 -5.13
C VAL A 74 -0.71 9.21 -6.49
N ASN A 75 -0.12 8.02 -6.57
CA ASN A 75 0.40 7.48 -7.83
C ASN A 75 -0.57 6.43 -8.36
N THR A 76 -1.11 6.64 -9.55
CA THR A 76 -2.09 5.75 -10.18
C THR A 76 -1.43 4.54 -10.85
N ARG A 77 -0.56 3.90 -10.12
CA ARG A 77 0.20 2.71 -10.51
C ARG A 77 0.59 1.92 -9.27
N MET A 78 1.03 0.69 -9.47
CA MET A 78 1.67 -0.08 -8.40
C MET A 78 3.00 0.57 -8.01
N SER A 79 3.30 0.57 -6.72
CA SER A 79 4.57 1.09 -6.20
C SER A 79 5.73 0.14 -6.49
N GLY A 80 6.95 0.67 -6.38
CA GLY A 80 8.16 -0.16 -6.44
C GLY A 80 8.28 -1.16 -5.27
N GLY A 81 7.55 -0.94 -4.18
CA GLY A 81 7.51 -1.82 -3.00
C GLY A 81 6.28 -2.71 -2.91
N VAL A 82 5.46 -2.79 -3.96
CA VAL A 82 4.21 -3.58 -3.94
C VAL A 82 4.43 -5.04 -3.57
N GLN A 83 5.56 -5.61 -3.95
CA GLN A 83 5.91 -6.99 -3.60
C GLN A 83 6.05 -7.19 -2.09
N MET A 84 6.57 -6.21 -1.37
CA MET A 84 6.65 -6.26 0.10
C MET A 84 5.25 -6.24 0.72
N ALA A 85 4.37 -5.42 0.19
CA ALA A 85 2.96 -5.37 0.61
C ALA A 85 2.29 -6.73 0.39
N CYS A 86 2.51 -7.35 -0.77
CA CYS A 86 1.95 -8.67 -1.09
C CYS A 86 2.47 -9.76 -0.15
N LEU A 87 3.78 -9.80 0.07
CA LEU A 87 4.39 -10.80 0.95
C LEU A 87 3.90 -10.67 2.39
N GLY A 88 3.88 -9.45 2.91
CA GLY A 88 3.50 -9.21 4.30
C GLY A 88 2.02 -9.42 4.58
N SER A 89 1.15 -9.05 3.65
CA SER A 89 -0.32 -9.13 3.82
C SER A 89 -0.93 -10.46 3.38
N GLY A 90 -0.24 -11.19 2.51
CA GLY A 90 -0.80 -12.36 1.83
C GLY A 90 -1.74 -12.01 0.66
N VAL A 91 -1.84 -10.74 0.29
CA VAL A 91 -2.72 -10.28 -0.81
C VAL A 91 -1.89 -10.04 -2.06
N ASN A 92 -2.15 -10.79 -3.11
CA ASN A 92 -1.46 -10.64 -4.39
C ASN A 92 -2.14 -9.56 -5.24
N ILE A 93 -1.81 -8.28 -4.97
CA ILE A 93 -2.40 -7.13 -5.65
C ILE A 93 -2.25 -7.22 -7.17
N PRO A 94 -1.07 -7.50 -7.76
CA PRO A 94 -0.94 -7.59 -9.21
C PRO A 94 -1.85 -8.64 -9.84
N ASN A 95 -1.97 -9.81 -9.23
CA ASN A 95 -2.84 -10.87 -9.72
C ASN A 95 -4.32 -10.45 -9.70
N ILE A 96 -4.75 -9.84 -8.61
CA ILE A 96 -6.13 -9.35 -8.47
C ILE A 96 -6.41 -8.25 -9.49
N ALA A 97 -5.47 -7.34 -9.70
CA ALA A 97 -5.60 -6.24 -10.67
C ALA A 97 -5.74 -6.75 -12.11
N VAL A 98 -4.92 -7.72 -12.51
CA VAL A 98 -5.00 -8.34 -13.84
C VAL A 98 -6.33 -9.05 -14.03
N ASN A 99 -6.78 -9.84 -13.05
CA ASN A 99 -8.08 -10.51 -13.11
C ASN A 99 -9.23 -9.50 -13.24
N LYS A 100 -9.17 -8.41 -12.50
CA LYS A 100 -10.16 -7.33 -12.59
C LYS A 100 -10.24 -6.75 -14.01
N LEU A 101 -9.12 -6.53 -14.67
CA LEU A 101 -9.07 -6.01 -16.06
C LEU A 101 -9.78 -6.93 -17.06
N ILE A 102 -9.75 -8.23 -16.86
CA ILE A 102 -10.40 -9.21 -17.73
C ILE A 102 -11.79 -9.62 -17.21
N GLY A 103 -12.35 -8.88 -16.25
CA GLY A 103 -13.70 -9.09 -15.74
C GLY A 103 -13.85 -10.18 -14.69
N ILE A 104 -12.77 -10.69 -14.13
CA ILE A 104 -12.78 -11.71 -13.08
C ILE A 104 -12.63 -11.05 -11.71
N ASP A 105 -13.61 -11.26 -10.83
CA ASP A 105 -13.56 -10.82 -9.44
C ASP A 105 -12.81 -11.86 -8.60
N LYS A 106 -11.49 -11.71 -8.53
CA LYS A 106 -10.62 -12.59 -7.76
C LYS A 106 -10.82 -12.36 -6.27
N GLN A 107 -11.12 -13.42 -5.52
CA GLN A 107 -11.22 -13.36 -4.06
C GLN A 107 -9.85 -13.13 -3.43
N TRP A 108 -9.83 -12.40 -2.32
CA TRP A 108 -8.61 -12.12 -1.58
C TRP A 108 -8.89 -12.07 -0.08
N THR A 109 -7.85 -12.35 0.69
CA THR A 109 -7.89 -12.30 2.15
C THR A 109 -6.59 -11.67 2.65
N ASN A 110 -6.71 -10.60 3.44
CA ASN A 110 -5.58 -9.98 4.12
C ASN A 110 -5.44 -10.62 5.52
N ASN A 111 -4.21 -10.99 5.91
CA ASN A 111 -3.97 -11.55 7.22
C ASN A 111 -4.03 -10.49 8.35
N TYR A 112 -3.94 -9.20 8.01
CA TYR A 112 -3.91 -8.06 8.94
C TYR A 112 -2.85 -8.15 10.04
N GLU A 113 -1.81 -8.92 9.80
CA GLU A 113 -0.70 -9.04 10.73
C GLU A 113 0.35 -7.96 10.48
N GLU A 114 0.86 -7.37 11.56
CA GLU A 114 2.01 -6.48 11.46
C GLU A 114 3.26 -7.30 11.23
N LYS A 115 4.03 -6.96 10.20
CA LYS A 115 5.23 -7.69 9.79
C LYS A 115 6.33 -6.75 9.37
N GLN A 116 7.56 -7.21 9.51
CA GLN A 116 8.72 -6.57 8.92
C GLN A 116 9.07 -7.32 7.63
N VAL A 117 9.30 -6.56 6.56
CA VAL A 117 9.65 -7.10 5.25
C VAL A 117 10.89 -6.39 4.76
N SER A 118 11.80 -7.13 4.13
CA SER A 118 13.04 -6.56 3.60
C SER A 118 13.38 -7.12 2.23
N HIS A 119 14.11 -6.34 1.46
CA HIS A 119 14.77 -6.78 0.24
C HIS A 119 16.19 -7.26 0.53
N ILE A 120 16.56 -8.36 -0.11
CA ILE A 120 17.96 -8.77 -0.21
C ILE A 120 18.33 -8.86 -1.69
N GLU A 121 19.54 -8.43 -2.01
CA GLU A 121 20.11 -8.57 -3.35
C GLU A 121 21.16 -9.68 -3.32
N ILE A 122 21.05 -10.63 -4.22
CA ILE A 122 22.01 -11.72 -4.35
C ILE A 122 22.65 -11.60 -5.72
N PRO A 123 23.98 -11.36 -5.79
CA PRO A 123 24.70 -11.35 -7.07
C PRO A 123 24.68 -12.73 -7.69
N VAL A 124 24.41 -12.79 -8.99
CA VAL A 124 24.43 -14.03 -9.78
C VAL A 124 25.30 -13.84 -11.01
N VAL A 125 25.97 -14.92 -11.40
CA VAL A 125 26.70 -14.96 -12.67
C VAL A 125 25.74 -15.45 -13.75
N ILE A 126 25.69 -14.68 -14.82
CA ILE A 126 24.82 -14.99 -15.96
C ILE A 126 25.62 -15.67 -17.06
#